data_4ce19654c51f7fe96bb4ce412986c1b3
#
_entry.id   4ce19654c51f7fe96bb4ce412986c1b3
#
_cell.length_a   1.000
_cell.length_b   1.000
_cell.length_c   1.000
_cell.angle_alpha   90.00
_cell.angle_beta   90.00
_cell.angle_gamma   90.00
#
_symmetry.space_group_name_H-M   'P 1'
#
loop_
_entity.id
_entity.type
_entity.pdbx_description
1 polymer ?
#
loop_
_entity_poly.entity_id
_entity_poly.type
_entity_poly.pdbx_seq_one_letter_code
_entity_poly.pdbx_strand_id
1 'polypeptide(L)'
;MGFRVVGVVAGLLALGTGVGLSACTSSSSADAGRDWCVPLLTVAPVTVQPGDTVTLRSEDRCDAPVPDGGWHVVATVPQADGPEVAFRNAESFDGSWSASVTLPRDFPVGDAVFGIDDWDSTPCSDTSGSCAAAFGSFTVRAAD
;
A
#
# COMPACT_ATOMS: atom_id res chain seq x y z
N MET A 1 34.60 -29.61 71.50
CA MET A 1 33.94 -30.56 70.58
C MET A 1 33.45 -29.77 69.40
N GLY A 2 34.22 -29.81 68.34
CA GLY A 2 33.95 -29.05 67.14
C GLY A 2 33.30 -29.91 66.04
N PHE A 3 32.32 -29.40 65.39
CA PHE A 3 31.87 -29.93 64.12
C PHE A 3 32.04 -28.88 63.02
N ARG A 4 32.86 -29.21 62.07
CA ARG A 4 33.03 -28.47 60.80
C ARG A 4 31.96 -28.97 59.85
N VAL A 5 31.16 -28.06 59.33
CA VAL A 5 30.25 -28.34 58.21
C VAL A 5 30.83 -27.68 56.97
N VAL A 6 31.16 -28.51 56.00
CA VAL A 6 31.63 -28.12 54.65
C VAL A 6 30.42 -27.74 53.85
N GLY A 7 30.35 -26.50 53.40
CA GLY A 7 29.32 -26.00 52.49
C GLY A 7 29.72 -26.27 51.04
N VAL A 8 28.91 -27.03 50.34
CA VAL A 8 29.03 -27.23 48.89
C VAL A 8 28.29 -26.08 48.18
N VAL A 9 29.02 -25.32 47.43
CA VAL A 9 28.46 -24.25 46.55
C VAL A 9 28.05 -24.94 45.26
N ALA A 10 26.74 -25.07 45.06
CA ALA A 10 26.15 -25.47 43.77
C ALA A 10 25.98 -24.24 42.90
N GLY A 11 26.78 -24.15 41.84
CA GLY A 11 26.65 -23.12 40.82
C GLY A 11 25.42 -23.38 39.92
N LEU A 12 24.43 -22.47 39.94
CA LEU A 12 23.36 -22.45 38.96
C LEU A 12 23.86 -21.73 37.69
N LEU A 13 24.03 -22.50 36.64
CA LEU A 13 24.16 -21.98 35.28
C LEU A 13 22.76 -21.56 34.78
N ALA A 14 22.51 -20.28 34.75
CA ALA A 14 21.34 -19.72 34.09
C ALA A 14 21.57 -19.66 32.57
N LEU A 15 20.99 -20.61 31.84
CA LEU A 15 20.87 -20.51 30.38
C LEU A 15 19.85 -19.40 30.05
N GLY A 16 20.34 -18.23 29.74
CA GLY A 16 19.57 -17.17 29.17
C GLY A 16 19.20 -17.46 27.70
N THR A 17 17.98 -17.94 27.44
CA THR A 17 17.42 -17.99 26.10
C THR A 17 17.08 -16.56 25.66
N GLY A 18 18.02 -15.92 24.99
CA GLY A 18 17.78 -14.65 24.31
C GLY A 18 16.85 -14.87 23.13
N VAL A 19 15.57 -14.50 23.28
CA VAL A 19 14.65 -14.35 22.16
C VAL A 19 15.13 -13.13 21.38
N GLY A 20 15.93 -13.37 20.34
CA GLY A 20 16.31 -12.34 19.38
C GLY A 20 15.07 -11.88 18.63
N LEU A 21 14.55 -10.70 18.99
CA LEU A 21 13.69 -9.91 18.13
C LEU A 21 14.55 -9.57 16.90
N SER A 22 14.40 -10.36 15.83
CA SER A 22 14.89 -9.99 14.51
C SER A 22 14.07 -8.77 14.09
N ALA A 23 14.56 -7.58 14.42
CA ALA A 23 14.15 -6.39 13.74
C ALA A 23 14.48 -6.63 12.26
N CYS A 24 13.46 -6.72 11.41
CA CYS A 24 13.62 -6.58 9.98
C CYS A 24 14.16 -5.18 9.72
N THR A 25 15.45 -5.02 9.84
CA THR A 25 16.16 -3.91 9.24
C THR A 25 16.03 -4.14 7.74
N SER A 26 15.17 -3.39 7.10
CA SER A 26 15.15 -3.23 5.66
C SER A 26 16.56 -2.81 5.24
N SER A 27 17.35 -3.77 4.80
CA SER A 27 18.64 -3.50 4.18
C SER A 27 18.32 -2.75 2.89
N SER A 28 18.41 -1.44 2.95
CA SER A 28 18.50 -0.60 1.75
C SER A 28 19.76 -1.05 1.03
N SER A 29 19.63 -1.97 0.10
CA SER A 29 20.63 -2.16 -0.95
C SER A 29 20.70 -0.83 -1.66
N ALA A 30 21.82 -0.14 -1.46
CA ALA A 30 22.15 1.07 -2.18
C ALA A 30 22.37 0.69 -3.66
N ASP A 31 21.28 0.51 -4.38
CA ASP A 31 21.26 0.64 -5.82
C ASP A 31 21.11 2.13 -6.11
N ALA A 32 22.20 2.70 -6.56
CA ALA A 32 22.37 4.12 -6.70
C ALA A 32 21.34 4.67 -7.71
N GLY A 33 20.31 5.37 -7.21
CA GLY A 33 19.71 6.40 -8.00
C GLY A 33 18.20 6.54 -8.11
N ARG A 34 17.37 5.65 -7.57
CA ARG A 34 15.93 5.90 -7.48
C ARG A 34 15.40 5.30 -6.19
N ASP A 35 14.98 6.16 -5.27
CA ASP A 35 14.09 5.76 -4.18
C ASP A 35 12.78 5.33 -4.83
N TRP A 36 12.64 4.01 -5.07
CA TRP A 36 11.42 3.47 -5.60
C TRP A 36 10.29 3.63 -4.57
N CYS A 37 9.22 4.26 -4.97
CA CYS A 37 8.11 4.65 -4.13
C CYS A 37 6.81 4.13 -4.74
N VAL A 38 5.93 3.56 -3.92
CA VAL A 38 4.53 3.36 -4.27
C VAL A 38 3.72 4.31 -3.41
N PRO A 39 2.97 5.25 -3.99
CA PRO A 39 2.17 6.18 -3.22
C PRO A 39 1.03 5.45 -2.51
N LEU A 40 0.81 5.79 -1.24
CA LEU A 40 -0.39 5.37 -0.54
C LEU A 40 -1.57 6.18 -1.08
N LEU A 41 -2.50 5.49 -1.72
CA LEU A 41 -3.69 6.10 -2.28
C LEU A 41 -4.90 5.90 -1.38
N THR A 42 -5.64 6.96 -1.12
CA THR A 42 -6.87 6.96 -0.33
C THR A 42 -8.04 7.43 -1.17
N VAL A 43 -9.20 6.79 -1.02
CA VAL A 43 -10.44 7.14 -1.72
C VAL A 43 -11.43 7.81 -0.77
N ALA A 44 -12.05 8.88 -1.21
CA ALA A 44 -13.13 9.55 -0.49
C ALA A 44 -14.24 10.00 -1.45
N PRO A 45 -15.52 9.80 -1.08
CA PRO A 45 -16.03 8.98 0.02
C PRO A 45 -15.76 7.49 -0.16
N VAL A 46 -15.69 6.72 0.96
CA VAL A 46 -15.49 5.26 0.92
C VAL A 46 -16.76 4.47 0.58
N THR A 47 -17.91 5.12 0.55
CA THR A 47 -19.19 4.54 0.14
C THR A 47 -19.94 5.56 -0.72
N VAL A 48 -20.38 5.12 -1.90
CA VAL A 48 -21.01 5.96 -2.91
C VAL A 48 -22.13 5.21 -3.63
N GLN A 49 -22.88 5.91 -4.47
CA GLN A 49 -23.85 5.36 -5.41
C GLN A 49 -23.40 5.64 -6.85
N PRO A 50 -23.90 4.89 -7.86
CA PRO A 50 -23.71 5.24 -9.26
C PRO A 50 -24.18 6.68 -9.53
N GLY A 51 -23.35 7.47 -10.19
CA GLY A 51 -23.59 8.91 -10.42
C GLY A 51 -22.88 9.83 -9.44
N ASP A 52 -22.37 9.31 -8.31
CA ASP A 52 -21.60 10.11 -7.36
C ASP A 52 -20.15 10.36 -7.85
N THR A 53 -19.52 11.34 -7.25
CA THR A 53 -18.11 11.64 -7.49
C THR A 53 -17.25 11.06 -6.39
N VAL A 54 -16.18 10.35 -6.78
CA VAL A 54 -15.12 9.84 -5.90
C VAL A 54 -13.82 10.55 -6.19
N THR A 55 -13.01 10.73 -5.16
CA THR A 55 -11.69 11.36 -5.27
C THR A 55 -10.63 10.42 -4.71
N LEU A 56 -9.60 10.18 -5.50
CA LEU A 56 -8.37 9.49 -5.13
C LEU A 56 -7.33 10.52 -4.75
N ARG A 57 -6.61 10.32 -3.65
CA ARG A 57 -5.59 11.26 -3.14
C ARG A 57 -4.37 10.55 -2.62
N SER A 58 -3.23 11.24 -2.71
CA SER A 58 -1.99 10.87 -2.03
C SER A 58 -1.34 12.12 -1.43
N GLU A 59 -0.87 11.98 -0.19
CA GLU A 59 -0.04 12.97 0.48
C GLU A 59 1.45 12.62 0.39
N ASP A 60 1.77 11.52 -0.29
CA ASP A 60 3.13 11.07 -0.47
C ASP A 60 3.86 11.89 -1.52
N ARG A 61 5.18 12.01 -1.32
CA ARG A 61 6.10 12.53 -2.31
C ARG A 61 6.87 11.38 -2.92
N CYS A 62 6.57 11.08 -4.18
CA CYS A 62 7.23 10.05 -4.94
C CYS A 62 7.94 10.68 -6.14
N ASP A 63 9.26 10.51 -6.23
CA ASP A 63 10.05 10.97 -7.38
C ASP A 63 9.92 9.97 -8.54
N ALA A 64 8.67 9.70 -8.92
CA ALA A 64 8.34 8.86 -10.06
C ALA A 64 8.09 9.76 -11.28
N PRO A 65 8.73 9.51 -12.42
CA PRO A 65 8.50 10.30 -13.61
C PRO A 65 7.06 10.10 -14.10
N VAL A 66 6.36 11.20 -14.33
CA VAL A 66 5.01 11.15 -14.93
C VAL A 66 5.14 10.56 -16.34
N PRO A 67 4.37 9.51 -16.69
CA PRO A 67 4.42 8.93 -18.03
C PRO A 67 4.01 9.92 -19.12
N ASP A 68 4.43 9.69 -20.34
CA ASP A 68 3.96 10.44 -21.51
C ASP A 68 2.43 10.31 -21.60
N GLY A 69 1.73 11.43 -21.54
CA GLY A 69 0.26 11.50 -21.50
C GLY A 69 -0.35 11.35 -20.11
N GLY A 70 0.46 11.29 -19.05
CA GLY A 70 0.00 11.18 -17.65
C GLY A 70 -0.30 9.76 -17.19
N TRP A 71 -0.54 9.61 -15.89
CA TRP A 71 -0.93 8.35 -15.24
C TRP A 71 -2.27 7.85 -15.79
N HIS A 72 -2.38 6.56 -16.07
CA HIS A 72 -3.65 5.93 -16.42
C HIS A 72 -4.41 5.59 -15.14
N VAL A 73 -5.42 6.39 -14.83
CA VAL A 73 -6.22 6.29 -13.60
C VAL A 73 -7.52 5.59 -13.93
N VAL A 74 -7.86 4.53 -13.18
CA VAL A 74 -9.01 3.65 -13.45
C VAL A 74 -9.83 3.43 -12.20
N ALA A 75 -11.16 3.56 -12.32
CA ALA A 75 -12.11 3.11 -11.32
C ALA A 75 -12.92 1.93 -11.89
N THR A 76 -12.95 0.80 -11.17
CA THR A 76 -13.62 -0.42 -11.62
C THR A 76 -14.12 -1.27 -10.45
N VAL A 77 -15.09 -2.14 -10.71
CA VAL A 77 -15.48 -3.25 -9.83
C VAL A 77 -14.91 -4.55 -10.42
N PRO A 78 -13.79 -5.09 -9.92
CA PRO A 78 -13.00 -6.11 -10.61
C PRO A 78 -13.74 -7.42 -10.91
N GLN A 79 -14.84 -7.69 -10.20
CA GLN A 79 -15.61 -8.95 -10.31
C GLN A 79 -16.96 -8.76 -11.00
N ALA A 80 -17.24 -7.59 -11.52
CA ALA A 80 -18.49 -7.30 -12.21
C ALA A 80 -18.25 -7.05 -13.69
N ASP A 81 -19.13 -7.60 -14.54
CA ASP A 81 -19.21 -7.21 -15.93
C ASP A 81 -19.93 -5.86 -16.01
N GLY A 82 -19.18 -4.80 -16.26
CA GLY A 82 -19.74 -3.45 -16.30
C GLY A 82 -18.72 -2.42 -16.77
N PRO A 83 -19.17 -1.15 -16.94
CA PRO A 83 -18.28 -0.09 -17.36
C PRO A 83 -17.23 0.18 -16.29
N GLU A 84 -16.02 0.38 -16.71
CA GLU A 84 -14.97 1.04 -15.95
C GLU A 84 -14.90 2.52 -16.36
N VAL A 85 -14.29 3.34 -15.51
CA VAL A 85 -13.99 4.73 -15.84
C VAL A 85 -12.50 4.90 -15.84
N ALA A 86 -11.94 5.33 -16.98
CA ALA A 86 -10.52 5.56 -17.14
C ALA A 86 -10.25 6.95 -17.69
N PHE A 87 -9.18 7.59 -17.20
CA PHE A 87 -8.72 8.89 -17.69
C PHE A 87 -7.22 9.05 -17.42
N ARG A 88 -6.64 10.15 -17.92
CA ARG A 88 -5.23 10.48 -17.70
C ARG A 88 -5.10 11.65 -16.73
N ASN A 89 -4.15 11.54 -15.79
CA ASN A 89 -3.76 12.60 -14.86
C ASN A 89 -2.27 12.86 -14.98
N ALA A 90 -1.89 14.10 -15.32
CA ALA A 90 -0.49 14.48 -15.57
C ALA A 90 0.19 15.13 -14.34
N GLU A 91 -0.45 15.10 -13.17
CA GLU A 91 0.13 15.66 -11.95
C GLU A 91 1.22 14.74 -11.38
N SER A 92 2.27 15.35 -10.82
CA SER A 92 3.32 14.64 -10.10
C SER A 92 2.93 14.38 -8.64
N PHE A 93 3.54 13.36 -8.02
CA PHE A 93 3.37 13.08 -6.59
C PHE A 93 4.25 13.99 -5.74
N ASP A 94 3.82 15.23 -5.57
CA ASP A 94 4.50 16.28 -4.81
C ASP A 94 4.01 16.44 -3.35
N GLY A 95 3.13 15.52 -2.90
CA GLY A 95 2.48 15.55 -1.59
C GLY A 95 1.06 16.13 -1.62
N SER A 96 0.53 16.44 -2.80
CA SER A 96 -0.83 16.96 -2.97
C SER A 96 -1.57 16.37 -4.17
N TRP A 97 -1.10 15.21 -4.67
CA TRP A 97 -1.69 14.57 -5.85
C TRP A 97 -3.14 14.17 -5.62
N SER A 98 -3.99 14.46 -6.59
CA SER A 98 -5.40 14.04 -6.54
C SER A 98 -5.99 13.81 -7.93
N ALA A 99 -6.97 12.88 -7.98
CA ALA A 99 -7.76 12.59 -9.16
C ALA A 99 -9.22 12.39 -8.76
N SER A 100 -10.15 12.99 -9.49
CA SER A 100 -11.59 12.87 -9.22
C SER A 100 -12.33 12.38 -10.44
N VAL A 101 -13.33 11.53 -10.22
CA VAL A 101 -14.20 11.01 -11.27
C VAL A 101 -15.64 10.93 -10.81
N THR A 102 -16.57 11.24 -11.70
CA THR A 102 -17.99 10.98 -11.51
C THR A 102 -18.32 9.63 -12.12
N LEU A 103 -18.80 8.69 -11.29
CA LEU A 103 -19.16 7.36 -11.74
C LEU A 103 -20.37 7.44 -12.69
N PRO A 104 -20.40 6.64 -13.77
CA PRO A 104 -21.59 6.50 -14.61
C PRO A 104 -22.80 6.02 -13.79
N ARG A 105 -24.00 6.30 -14.26
CA ARG A 105 -25.23 5.84 -13.58
C ARG A 105 -25.44 4.33 -13.64
N ASP A 106 -24.80 3.67 -14.58
CA ASP A 106 -24.77 2.22 -14.79
C ASP A 106 -23.49 1.58 -14.26
N PHE A 107 -22.71 2.32 -13.46
CA PHE A 107 -21.52 1.77 -12.81
C PHE A 107 -21.92 0.63 -11.87
N PRO A 108 -21.18 -0.52 -11.88
CA PRO A 108 -21.56 -1.69 -11.12
C PRO A 108 -21.57 -1.43 -9.61
N VAL A 109 -22.52 -2.06 -8.90
CA VAL A 109 -22.54 -2.10 -7.44
C VAL A 109 -21.59 -3.17 -6.94
N GLY A 110 -20.91 -2.93 -5.83
CA GLY A 110 -19.97 -3.87 -5.22
C GLY A 110 -18.72 -3.19 -4.67
N ASP A 111 -17.75 -4.02 -4.32
CA ASP A 111 -16.44 -3.55 -3.87
C ASP A 111 -15.63 -3.12 -5.09
N ALA A 112 -15.26 -1.86 -5.10
CA ALA A 112 -14.59 -1.18 -6.19
C ALA A 112 -13.18 -0.77 -5.81
N VAL A 113 -12.34 -0.61 -6.81
CA VAL A 113 -10.99 -0.06 -6.69
C VAL A 113 -10.88 1.19 -7.56
N PHE A 114 -10.09 2.16 -7.10
CA PHE A 114 -9.73 3.36 -7.84
C PHE A 114 -8.23 3.56 -7.70
N GLY A 115 -7.51 3.54 -8.80
CA GLY A 115 -6.05 3.54 -8.76
C GLY A 115 -5.38 3.84 -10.08
N ILE A 116 -4.07 3.66 -10.10
CA ILE A 116 -3.19 3.85 -11.26
C ILE A 116 -2.84 2.48 -11.83
N ASP A 117 -3.35 2.20 -13.02
CA ASP A 117 -3.21 0.91 -13.68
C ASP A 117 -1.81 0.72 -14.32
N ASP A 118 -1.20 1.81 -14.80
CA ASP A 118 0.13 1.79 -15.42
C ASP A 118 1.27 2.13 -14.45
N TRP A 119 1.08 1.92 -13.11
CA TRP A 119 2.16 2.08 -12.14
C TRP A 119 3.26 1.05 -12.39
N ASP A 120 4.52 1.53 -12.53
CA ASP A 120 5.65 0.62 -12.71
C ASP A 120 5.97 -0.16 -11.44
N SER A 121 5.57 -1.42 -11.40
CA SER A 121 5.87 -2.36 -10.31
C SER A 121 7.08 -3.26 -10.60
N THR A 122 7.79 -3.05 -11.70
CA THR A 122 8.94 -3.86 -12.11
C THR A 122 10.00 -3.98 -11.01
N PRO A 123 10.34 -2.91 -10.25
CA PRO A 123 11.32 -3.01 -9.17
C PRO A 123 10.95 -3.96 -8.04
N CYS A 124 9.66 -4.32 -7.90
CA CYS A 124 9.21 -5.29 -6.91
C CYS A 124 9.33 -6.74 -7.38
N SER A 125 9.41 -7.00 -8.68
CA SER A 125 9.36 -8.36 -9.22
C SER A 125 10.61 -9.19 -8.90
N ASP A 126 11.71 -8.54 -8.56
CA ASP A 126 13.00 -9.16 -8.25
C ASP A 126 13.13 -9.57 -6.78
N THR A 127 12.15 -9.20 -5.96
CA THR A 127 12.12 -9.54 -4.55
C THR A 127 10.98 -10.53 -4.27
N SER A 128 11.17 -11.48 -3.37
CA SER A 128 10.10 -12.39 -2.93
C SER A 128 9.03 -11.71 -2.06
N GLY A 129 9.01 -10.37 -2.06
CA GLY A 129 8.03 -9.53 -1.35
C GLY A 129 6.79 -9.24 -2.19
N SER A 130 5.66 -9.02 -1.52
CA SER A 130 4.46 -8.49 -2.15
C SER A 130 4.65 -7.01 -2.44
N CYS A 131 4.45 -6.59 -3.68
CA CYS A 131 4.41 -5.17 -4.04
C CYS A 131 3.09 -4.56 -3.60
N ALA A 132 3.15 -3.38 -3.02
CA ALA A 132 1.97 -2.56 -2.85
C ALA A 132 1.45 -2.12 -4.23
N ALA A 133 0.15 -2.15 -4.42
CA ALA A 133 -0.45 -1.63 -5.64
C ALA A 133 -0.91 -0.18 -5.42
N ALA A 134 -0.78 0.65 -6.45
CA ALA A 134 -1.17 2.05 -6.40
C ALA A 134 -2.69 2.22 -6.57
N PHE A 135 -3.48 1.73 -5.60
CA PHE A 135 -4.93 1.88 -5.59
C PHE A 135 -5.50 2.05 -4.18
N GLY A 136 -6.69 2.65 -4.10
CA GLY A 136 -7.54 2.67 -2.92
C GLY A 136 -8.85 1.93 -3.18
N SER A 137 -9.52 1.47 -2.12
CA SER A 137 -10.78 0.72 -2.20
C SER A 137 -11.97 1.57 -1.75
N PHE A 138 -13.14 1.33 -2.33
CA PHE A 138 -14.41 1.93 -1.94
C PHE A 138 -15.57 0.97 -2.25
N THR A 139 -16.75 1.24 -1.73
CA THR A 139 -17.95 0.42 -1.97
C THR A 139 -18.99 1.22 -2.73
N VAL A 140 -19.51 0.66 -3.81
CA VAL A 140 -20.64 1.20 -4.57
C VAL A 140 -21.91 0.49 -4.14
N ARG A 141 -22.92 1.25 -3.69
CA ARG A 141 -24.22 0.73 -3.29
C ARG A 141 -25.28 1.11 -4.31
N ALA A 142 -26.31 0.28 -4.40
CA ALA A 142 -27.48 0.65 -5.20
C ALA A 142 -28.09 1.97 -4.69
N ALA A 143 -28.63 2.75 -5.61
CA ALA A 143 -29.46 3.91 -5.24
C ALA A 143 -30.75 3.40 -4.59
N ASP A 144 -31.14 4.04 -3.50
CA ASP A 144 -32.43 3.76 -2.80
C ASP A 144 -33.64 4.17 -3.63
#